data_2f2e38e4fa2bd5844093d4bbe29895c2
#
_entry.id   2f2e38e4fa2bd5844093d4bbe29895c2
#
_cell.length_a   1.000
_cell.length_b   1.000
_cell.length_c   1.000
_cell.angle_alpha   90.00
_cell.angle_beta   90.00
_cell.angle_gamma   90.00
#
_symmetry.space_group_name_H-M   'P 1'
#
loop_
_entity.id
_entity.type
_entity.pdbx_description
1 polymer ?
#
loop_
_entity_poly.entity_id
_entity_poly.type
_entity_poly.pdbx_seq_one_letter_code
_entity_poly.pdbx_strand_id
1 'polypeptide(L)'
;MKFQKFLVTALLLTLVLYSTYYWNEQSKTEIIQAVNQSSNEILEKENKVETIVETVYIDRKDRDHENYSILQLDVKSISQLPELPTGCEVTSLAIVLNYLGYEADKEILADTYLPKGPIGETHPDVAFIGNPRDAYAYGANAPVLVKTANDYLADMKSDYKAHNITGTDFKDLLSYVNDGYPVMIWETIGFLERYPSTKWVIDNREFQWYANFHCMVLIGYTDSDYILLDPLDEKNEVHFVNKELVEKRYDELAKQAIVIY
;
A
#
# COMPACT_ATOMS: atom_id res chain seq x y z
N MET A 1 63.26 -41.40 -6.44
CA MET A 1 61.87 -41.77 -6.66
C MET A 1 60.88 -41.19 -5.64
N LYS A 2 61.15 -41.21 -4.32
CA LYS A 2 60.25 -40.67 -3.29
C LYS A 2 60.10 -39.13 -3.33
N PHE A 3 61.19 -38.40 -3.59
CA PHE A 3 61.22 -36.93 -3.64
C PHE A 3 60.43 -36.35 -4.84
N GLN A 4 60.51 -37.03 -5.98
CA GLN A 4 59.78 -36.62 -7.20
C GLN A 4 58.27 -36.80 -7.05
N LYS A 5 57.81 -37.86 -6.35
CA LYS A 5 56.40 -38.07 -6.04
C LYS A 5 55.89 -37.02 -5.05
N PHE A 6 56.69 -36.59 -4.08
CA PHE A 6 56.30 -35.51 -3.15
C PHE A 6 56.12 -34.17 -3.85
N LEU A 7 57.05 -33.82 -4.76
CA LEU A 7 56.95 -32.59 -5.55
C LEU A 7 55.70 -32.56 -6.43
N VAL A 8 55.36 -33.67 -7.09
CA VAL A 8 54.16 -33.76 -7.96
C VAL A 8 52.87 -33.69 -7.12
N THR A 9 52.83 -34.29 -5.95
CA THR A 9 51.69 -34.22 -5.04
C THR A 9 51.48 -32.82 -4.47
N ALA A 10 52.58 -32.13 -4.10
CA ALA A 10 52.48 -30.73 -3.66
C ALA A 10 52.00 -29.78 -4.76
N LEU A 11 52.47 -29.98 -6.00
CA LEU A 11 52.02 -29.16 -7.15
C LEU A 11 50.57 -29.38 -7.48
N LEU A 12 50.07 -30.62 -7.39
CA LEU A 12 48.64 -30.95 -7.60
C LEU A 12 47.75 -30.34 -6.51
N LEU A 13 48.20 -30.37 -5.25
CA LEU A 13 47.46 -29.74 -4.13
C LEU A 13 47.39 -28.21 -4.29
N THR A 14 48.47 -27.56 -4.73
CA THR A 14 48.43 -26.11 -5.01
C THR A 14 47.55 -25.76 -6.17
N LEU A 15 47.51 -26.54 -7.22
CA LEU A 15 46.61 -26.34 -8.36
C LEU A 15 45.14 -26.53 -7.96
N VAL A 16 44.81 -27.51 -7.15
CA VAL A 16 43.43 -27.70 -6.63
C VAL A 16 43.03 -26.55 -5.74
N LEU A 17 43.89 -26.10 -4.82
CA LEU A 17 43.57 -24.94 -3.98
C LEU A 17 43.43 -23.65 -4.79
N TYR A 18 44.26 -23.45 -5.80
CA TYR A 18 44.15 -22.29 -6.69
C TYR A 18 42.84 -22.32 -7.53
N SER A 19 42.50 -23.51 -8.07
CA SER A 19 41.27 -23.67 -8.82
C SER A 19 39.99 -23.45 -7.97
N THR A 20 39.98 -23.96 -6.73
CA THR A 20 38.85 -23.74 -5.79
C THR A 20 38.75 -22.28 -5.35
N TYR A 21 39.88 -21.63 -5.11
CA TYR A 21 39.92 -20.21 -4.78
C TYR A 21 39.38 -19.36 -5.97
N TYR A 22 39.89 -19.63 -7.18
CA TYR A 22 39.48 -18.90 -8.39
C TYR A 22 37.99 -19.09 -8.71
N TRP A 23 37.46 -20.31 -8.58
CA TRP A 23 36.06 -20.63 -8.75
C TRP A 23 35.18 -19.93 -7.72
N ASN A 24 35.61 -19.85 -6.47
CA ASN A 24 34.90 -19.14 -5.40
C ASN A 24 34.84 -17.63 -5.65
N GLU A 25 35.92 -17.01 -6.13
CA GLU A 25 35.93 -15.58 -6.48
C GLU A 25 35.07 -15.28 -7.71
N GLN A 26 35.06 -16.16 -8.70
CA GLN A 26 34.22 -16.00 -9.90
C GLN A 26 32.73 -16.11 -9.54
N SER A 27 32.36 -17.09 -8.69
CA SER A 27 30.99 -17.24 -8.20
C SER A 27 30.52 -16.03 -7.39
N LYS A 28 31.37 -15.44 -6.56
CA LYS A 28 31.07 -14.20 -5.83
C LYS A 28 30.81 -13.03 -6.80
N THR A 29 31.63 -12.92 -7.85
CA THR A 29 31.48 -11.86 -8.85
C THR A 29 30.16 -11.99 -9.61
N GLU A 30 29.79 -13.21 -10.00
CA GLU A 30 28.51 -13.50 -10.68
C GLU A 30 27.31 -13.18 -9.78
N ILE A 31 27.37 -13.54 -8.50
CA ILE A 31 26.32 -13.21 -7.53
C ILE A 31 26.19 -11.69 -7.35
N ILE A 32 27.30 -10.98 -7.20
CA ILE A 32 27.29 -9.52 -7.08
C ILE A 32 26.71 -8.86 -8.34
N GLN A 33 27.07 -9.35 -9.51
CA GLN A 33 26.51 -8.83 -10.77
C GLN A 33 25.00 -9.10 -10.85
N ALA A 34 24.54 -10.28 -10.50
CA ALA A 34 23.12 -10.63 -10.48
C ALA A 34 22.31 -9.77 -9.49
N VAL A 35 22.87 -9.55 -8.28
CA VAL A 35 22.25 -8.67 -7.27
C VAL A 35 22.18 -7.23 -7.75
N ASN A 36 23.26 -6.71 -8.34
CA ASN A 36 23.29 -5.34 -8.87
C ASN A 36 22.32 -5.17 -10.05
N GLN A 37 22.22 -6.16 -10.94
CA GLN A 37 21.25 -6.14 -12.03
C GLN A 37 19.82 -6.14 -11.52
N SER A 38 19.50 -7.02 -10.56
CA SER A 38 18.17 -7.07 -9.94
C SER A 38 17.82 -5.76 -9.23
N SER A 39 18.79 -5.17 -8.53
CA SER A 39 18.62 -3.87 -7.85
C SER A 39 18.35 -2.74 -8.84
N ASN A 40 19.07 -2.72 -9.98
CA ASN A 40 18.84 -1.72 -11.01
C ASN A 40 17.46 -1.89 -11.69
N GLU A 41 17.03 -3.13 -11.93
CA GLU A 41 15.70 -3.42 -12.48
C GLU A 41 14.57 -2.98 -11.53
N ILE A 42 14.78 -3.11 -10.22
CA ILE A 42 13.85 -2.63 -9.20
C ILE A 42 13.80 -1.10 -9.22
N LEU A 43 14.96 -0.43 -9.20
CA LEU A 43 15.05 1.03 -9.24
C LEU A 43 14.46 1.61 -10.53
N GLU A 44 14.65 0.96 -11.68
CA GLU A 44 14.01 1.39 -12.94
C GLU A 44 12.48 1.25 -12.89
N LYS A 45 11.98 0.19 -12.25
CA LYS A 45 10.54 0.00 -12.05
C LYS A 45 9.96 1.03 -11.09
N GLU A 46 10.63 1.29 -9.96
CA GLU A 46 10.24 2.31 -9.00
C GLU A 46 10.21 3.70 -9.64
N ASN A 47 11.26 4.11 -10.34
CA ASN A 47 11.32 5.38 -11.05
C ASN A 47 10.24 5.49 -12.14
N LYS A 48 9.92 4.39 -12.84
CA LYS A 48 8.85 4.37 -13.83
C LYS A 48 7.48 4.52 -13.19
N VAL A 49 7.26 3.88 -12.04
CA VAL A 49 6.02 4.02 -11.25
C VAL A 49 5.87 5.44 -10.77
N GLU A 50 6.92 6.04 -10.18
CA GLU A 50 6.91 7.41 -9.69
C GLU A 50 6.62 8.41 -10.83
N THR A 51 7.24 8.23 -12.00
CA THR A 51 6.97 9.07 -13.19
C THR A 51 5.54 8.91 -13.70
N ILE A 52 4.98 7.68 -13.70
CA ILE A 52 3.60 7.44 -14.15
C ILE A 52 2.61 8.06 -13.16
N VAL A 53 2.84 7.89 -11.85
CA VAL A 53 2.02 8.49 -10.81
C VAL A 53 2.02 10.01 -10.95
N GLU A 54 3.18 10.63 -11.05
CA GLU A 54 3.32 12.07 -11.24
C GLU A 54 2.62 12.55 -12.52
N THR A 55 2.75 11.82 -13.64
CA THR A 55 2.07 12.14 -14.91
C THR A 55 0.56 12.02 -14.78
N VAL A 56 0.04 10.99 -14.10
CA VAL A 56 -1.41 10.82 -13.87
C VAL A 56 -1.98 11.97 -13.04
N TYR A 57 -1.24 12.49 -12.07
CA TYR A 57 -1.69 13.62 -11.24
C TYR A 57 -1.45 14.99 -11.89
N ILE A 58 -0.34 15.22 -12.60
CA ILE A 58 0.01 16.52 -13.22
C ILE A 58 -0.89 16.83 -14.42
N ASP A 59 -1.21 15.87 -15.27
CA ASP A 59 -2.03 16.07 -16.48
C ASP A 59 -3.46 16.56 -16.18
N ARG A 60 -3.84 16.67 -14.91
CA ARG A 60 -5.18 17.08 -14.44
C ARG A 60 -5.21 18.40 -13.67
N LYS A 61 -4.07 18.87 -13.15
CA LYS A 61 -3.97 20.20 -12.52
C LYS A 61 -4.23 21.35 -13.52
N ASP A 62 -3.93 21.13 -14.80
CA ASP A 62 -4.05 22.16 -15.84
C ASP A 62 -5.43 22.21 -16.53
N ARG A 63 -6.41 21.42 -16.09
CA ARG A 63 -7.77 21.51 -16.61
C ARG A 63 -8.50 22.67 -15.93
N ASP A 64 -8.89 23.65 -16.71
CA ASP A 64 -9.74 24.76 -16.29
C ASP A 64 -11.05 24.21 -15.68
N HIS A 65 -11.13 24.18 -14.35
CA HIS A 65 -12.32 23.74 -13.60
C HIS A 65 -13.44 24.79 -13.56
N GLU A 66 -13.33 25.88 -14.33
CA GLU A 66 -14.25 27.03 -14.25
C GLU A 66 -15.71 26.75 -14.68
N ASN A 67 -16.02 25.56 -15.24
CA ASN A 67 -17.35 25.25 -15.76
C ASN A 67 -17.96 23.89 -15.35
N TYR A 68 -17.41 23.20 -14.32
CA TYR A 68 -17.91 21.88 -13.91
C TYR A 68 -18.67 21.94 -12.58
N SER A 69 -19.72 21.12 -12.48
CA SER A 69 -20.35 20.88 -11.17
C SER A 69 -19.35 20.15 -10.26
N ILE A 70 -18.90 20.79 -9.21
CA ILE A 70 -17.96 20.21 -8.25
C ILE A 70 -18.67 20.04 -6.92
N LEU A 71 -18.71 18.82 -6.40
CA LEU A 71 -18.95 18.56 -4.99
C LEU A 71 -17.61 18.13 -4.34
N GLN A 72 -17.17 18.85 -3.33
CA GLN A 72 -15.97 18.51 -2.56
C GLN A 72 -16.20 18.83 -1.08
N LEU A 73 -15.98 17.84 -0.22
CA LEU A 73 -15.97 18.01 1.22
C LEU A 73 -14.66 18.68 1.67
N ASP A 74 -14.72 19.56 2.67
CA ASP A 74 -13.53 20.23 3.24
C ASP A 74 -12.79 19.29 4.21
N VAL A 75 -12.27 18.19 3.68
CA VAL A 75 -11.48 17.20 4.42
C VAL A 75 -10.00 17.56 4.32
N LYS A 76 -9.29 17.54 5.44
CA LYS A 76 -7.83 17.79 5.46
C LYS A 76 -7.06 16.49 5.27
N SER A 77 -6.11 16.50 4.36
CA SER A 77 -5.21 15.37 4.15
C SER A 77 -4.20 15.23 5.29
N ILE A 78 -3.78 14.00 5.52
CA ILE A 78 -2.70 13.63 6.44
C ILE A 78 -1.80 12.65 5.69
N SER A 79 -0.47 12.90 5.64
CA SER A 79 0.48 11.94 5.09
C SER A 79 0.73 10.79 6.06
N GLN A 80 0.85 9.58 5.53
CA GLN A 80 1.29 8.42 6.32
C GLN A 80 2.78 8.47 6.65
N LEU A 81 3.56 9.16 5.84
CA LEU A 81 5.02 9.24 5.94
C LEU A 81 5.46 10.32 6.95
N PRO A 82 6.65 10.17 7.52
CA PRO A 82 7.52 8.98 7.46
C PRO A 82 7.16 7.87 8.46
N GLU A 83 6.22 8.07 9.39
CA GLU A 83 6.02 7.24 10.58
C GLU A 83 5.39 5.88 10.26
N LEU A 84 4.54 5.81 9.24
CA LEU A 84 3.76 4.63 8.87
C LEU A 84 3.91 4.31 7.37
N PRO A 85 5.09 3.83 6.90
CA PRO A 85 5.35 3.65 5.47
C PRO A 85 4.39 2.68 4.76
N THR A 86 3.71 1.79 5.49
CA THR A 86 2.66 0.90 4.95
C THR A 86 1.31 1.14 5.63
N GLY A 87 1.07 2.32 6.19
CA GLY A 87 -0.10 2.64 7.02
C GLY A 87 -1.20 3.40 6.29
N CYS A 88 -1.41 3.20 5.00
CA CYS A 88 -2.41 3.95 4.24
C CYS A 88 -3.83 3.79 4.81
N GLU A 89 -4.22 2.60 5.24
CA GLU A 89 -5.56 2.33 5.76
C GLU A 89 -5.81 3.06 7.10
N VAL A 90 -4.86 2.98 8.02
CA VAL A 90 -5.02 3.61 9.33
C VAL A 90 -4.87 5.13 9.24
N THR A 91 -4.10 5.64 8.28
CA THR A 91 -3.98 7.06 8.01
C THR A 91 -5.25 7.60 7.33
N SER A 92 -5.83 6.88 6.37
CA SER A 92 -7.14 7.19 5.79
C SER A 92 -8.23 7.23 6.87
N LEU A 93 -8.18 6.31 7.84
CA LEU A 93 -9.08 6.32 8.99
C LEU A 93 -8.88 7.59 9.84
N ALA A 94 -7.63 7.98 10.12
CA ALA A 94 -7.34 9.21 10.85
C ALA A 94 -7.89 10.45 10.12
N ILE A 95 -7.75 10.52 8.79
CA ILE A 95 -8.32 11.60 7.97
C ILE A 95 -9.83 11.71 8.16
N VAL A 96 -10.56 10.59 8.06
CA VAL A 96 -12.02 10.58 8.21
C VAL A 96 -12.44 10.95 9.63
N LEU A 97 -11.78 10.39 10.64
CA LEU A 97 -12.10 10.70 12.05
C LEU A 97 -11.84 12.18 12.39
N ASN A 98 -10.75 12.76 11.89
CA ASN A 98 -10.48 14.19 12.10
C ASN A 98 -11.52 15.07 11.41
N TYR A 99 -12.01 14.70 10.23
CA TYR A 99 -13.10 15.41 9.58
C TYR A 99 -14.39 15.38 10.40
N LEU A 100 -14.67 14.28 11.09
CA LEU A 100 -15.82 14.14 12.00
C LEU A 100 -15.62 14.85 13.33
N GLY A 101 -14.51 15.56 13.54
CA GLY A 101 -14.25 16.41 14.72
C GLY A 101 -13.49 15.71 15.85
N TYR A 102 -12.90 14.54 15.60
CA TYR A 102 -11.99 13.90 16.55
C TYR A 102 -10.54 14.37 16.31
N GLU A 103 -9.74 14.33 17.38
CA GLU A 103 -8.28 14.53 17.28
C GLU A 103 -7.59 13.16 17.15
N ALA A 104 -7.89 12.45 16.05
CA ALA A 104 -7.39 11.10 15.81
C ALA A 104 -5.96 11.13 15.25
N ASP A 105 -5.01 10.66 16.04
CA ASP A 105 -3.62 10.50 15.64
C ASP A 105 -3.41 9.15 14.95
N LYS A 106 -2.82 9.16 13.74
CA LYS A 106 -2.58 7.96 12.92
C LYS A 106 -1.70 6.93 13.65
N GLU A 107 -0.72 7.38 14.44
CA GLU A 107 0.19 6.51 15.16
C GLU A 107 -0.49 5.88 16.37
N ILE A 108 -1.32 6.64 17.10
CA ILE A 108 -2.14 6.10 18.20
C ILE A 108 -3.14 5.07 17.66
N LEU A 109 -3.79 5.34 16.52
CA LEU A 109 -4.67 4.36 15.88
C LEU A 109 -3.91 3.09 15.48
N ALA A 110 -2.73 3.22 14.90
CA ALA A 110 -1.88 2.10 14.50
C ALA A 110 -1.38 1.28 15.69
N ASP A 111 -0.95 1.93 16.76
CA ASP A 111 -0.30 1.26 17.88
C ASP A 111 -1.30 0.65 18.88
N THR A 112 -2.42 1.34 19.12
CA THR A 112 -3.36 1.01 20.20
C THR A 112 -4.59 0.23 19.71
N TYR A 113 -5.14 0.61 18.56
CA TYR A 113 -6.46 0.10 18.11
C TYR A 113 -6.35 -0.90 16.96
N LEU A 114 -5.37 -0.78 16.09
CA LEU A 114 -5.23 -1.64 14.92
C LEU A 114 -4.75 -3.04 15.33
N PRO A 115 -5.56 -4.11 15.15
CA PRO A 115 -5.07 -5.47 15.36
C PRO A 115 -4.01 -5.80 14.31
N LYS A 116 -2.89 -6.35 14.75
CA LYS A 116 -1.74 -6.72 13.92
C LYS A 116 -1.42 -8.19 14.07
N GLY A 117 -0.97 -8.84 13.00
CA GLY A 117 -0.58 -10.23 13.01
C GLY A 117 0.62 -10.54 12.13
N PRO A 118 1.29 -11.68 12.34
CA PRO A 118 2.53 -12.02 11.64
C PRO A 118 2.30 -12.23 10.14
N ILE A 119 3.31 -11.85 9.35
CA ILE A 119 3.37 -12.11 7.92
C ILE A 119 3.39 -13.62 7.67
N GLY A 120 2.61 -14.10 6.70
CA GLY A 120 2.55 -15.52 6.34
C GLY A 120 1.53 -16.35 7.14
N GLU A 121 0.94 -15.79 8.20
CA GLU A 121 -0.01 -16.50 9.07
C GLU A 121 -1.34 -15.75 9.22
N THR A 122 -1.37 -14.47 8.87
CA THR A 122 -2.51 -13.58 9.11
C THR A 122 -3.35 -13.40 7.85
N HIS A 123 -4.68 -13.48 7.99
CA HIS A 123 -5.60 -13.08 6.93
C HIS A 123 -5.92 -11.58 7.05
N PRO A 124 -5.93 -10.81 5.95
CA PRO A 124 -6.15 -9.37 5.99
C PRO A 124 -7.54 -8.93 6.47
N ASP A 125 -8.52 -9.84 6.55
CA ASP A 125 -9.83 -9.56 7.15
C ASP A 125 -9.84 -9.67 8.68
N VAL A 126 -8.76 -10.22 9.26
CA VAL A 126 -8.67 -10.49 10.71
C VAL A 126 -7.76 -9.49 11.42
N ALA A 127 -6.62 -9.17 10.80
CA ALA A 127 -5.67 -8.21 11.32
C ALA A 127 -4.80 -7.63 10.20
N PHE A 128 -4.15 -6.51 10.46
CA PHE A 128 -3.13 -5.93 9.59
C PHE A 128 -1.93 -6.89 9.51
N ILE A 129 -1.52 -7.23 8.30
CA ILE A 129 -0.44 -8.19 8.06
C ILE A 129 0.91 -7.48 8.23
N GLY A 130 1.58 -7.71 9.36
CA GLY A 130 2.81 -7.03 9.76
C GLY A 130 2.55 -5.85 10.70
N ASN A 131 3.32 -4.78 10.54
CA ASN A 131 3.19 -3.54 11.32
C ASN A 131 3.26 -2.34 10.38
N PRO A 132 2.32 -1.38 10.42
CA PRO A 132 2.34 -0.19 9.56
C PRO A 132 3.63 0.64 9.63
N ARG A 133 4.39 0.52 10.72
CA ARG A 133 5.71 1.15 10.91
C ARG A 133 6.84 0.47 10.13
N ASP A 134 6.58 -0.70 9.56
CA ASP A 134 7.54 -1.46 8.77
C ASP A 134 7.28 -1.28 7.28
N ALA A 135 8.29 -0.83 6.53
CA ALA A 135 8.22 -0.66 5.09
C ALA A 135 7.98 -1.98 4.31
N TYR A 136 8.16 -3.11 4.96
CA TYR A 136 7.94 -4.44 4.38
C TYR A 136 6.65 -5.12 4.85
N ALA A 137 5.79 -4.41 5.57
CA ALA A 137 4.46 -4.91 5.91
C ALA A 137 3.52 -4.89 4.70
N TYR A 138 2.32 -5.41 4.86
CA TYR A 138 1.39 -5.63 3.76
C TYR A 138 0.16 -4.71 3.84
N GLY A 139 -0.75 -4.95 4.77
CA GLY A 139 -1.98 -4.16 4.89
C GLY A 139 -3.13 -4.91 5.54
N ALA A 140 -4.32 -4.32 5.48
CA ALA A 140 -5.55 -4.86 6.01
C ALA A 140 -6.75 -4.56 5.12
N ASN A 141 -7.75 -5.44 5.12
CA ASN A 141 -9.02 -5.23 4.46
C ASN A 141 -9.99 -4.43 5.34
N ALA A 142 -11.10 -3.98 4.75
CA ALA A 142 -12.13 -3.18 5.38
C ALA A 142 -12.62 -3.68 6.77
N PRO A 143 -12.87 -4.98 7.01
CA PRO A 143 -13.32 -5.46 8.33
C PRO A 143 -12.41 -5.07 9.49
N VAL A 144 -11.09 -5.06 9.26
CA VAL A 144 -10.10 -4.70 10.29
C VAL A 144 -10.20 -3.23 10.66
N LEU A 145 -10.35 -2.36 9.65
CA LEU A 145 -10.45 -0.92 9.86
C LEU A 145 -11.80 -0.52 10.47
N VAL A 146 -12.88 -1.22 10.12
CA VAL A 146 -14.18 -1.05 10.79
C VAL A 146 -14.08 -1.37 12.28
N LYS A 147 -13.40 -2.47 12.64
CA LYS A 147 -13.14 -2.79 14.04
C LYS A 147 -12.31 -1.72 14.73
N THR A 148 -11.20 -1.33 14.10
CA THR A 148 -10.29 -0.29 14.61
C THR A 148 -11.03 1.03 14.87
N ALA A 149 -11.85 1.46 13.91
CA ALA A 149 -12.65 2.68 14.02
C ALA A 149 -13.69 2.58 15.16
N ASN A 150 -14.43 1.47 15.25
CA ASN A 150 -15.45 1.30 16.26
C ASN A 150 -14.89 1.17 17.67
N ASP A 151 -13.72 0.55 17.85
CA ASP A 151 -13.04 0.49 19.14
C ASP A 151 -12.60 1.91 19.58
N TYR A 152 -12.02 2.70 18.66
CA TYR A 152 -11.67 4.10 18.93
C TYR A 152 -12.90 4.96 19.25
N LEU A 153 -13.96 4.87 18.44
CA LEU A 153 -15.19 5.63 18.63
C LEU A 153 -15.89 5.28 19.95
N ALA A 154 -15.83 4.02 20.37
CA ALA A 154 -16.37 3.59 21.66
C ALA A 154 -15.61 4.24 22.83
N ASP A 155 -14.28 4.31 22.77
CA ASP A 155 -13.47 4.98 23.80
C ASP A 155 -13.73 6.49 23.83
N MET A 156 -14.02 7.09 22.67
CA MET A 156 -14.44 8.49 22.58
C MET A 156 -15.90 8.73 22.98
N LYS A 157 -16.65 7.67 23.32
CA LYS A 157 -18.09 7.73 23.64
C LYS A 157 -18.91 8.38 22.53
N SER A 158 -18.56 8.09 21.30
CA SER A 158 -19.18 8.62 20.10
C SER A 158 -20.51 7.93 19.78
N ASP A 159 -21.44 8.67 19.19
CA ASP A 159 -22.65 8.10 18.56
C ASP A 159 -22.36 7.62 17.12
N TYR A 160 -21.25 8.08 16.50
CA TYR A 160 -20.84 7.60 15.18
C TYR A 160 -20.41 6.14 15.21
N LYS A 161 -20.63 5.47 14.07
CA LYS A 161 -20.20 4.09 13.85
C LYS A 161 -19.59 3.91 12.48
N ALA A 162 -18.54 3.11 12.40
CA ALA A 162 -17.98 2.68 11.13
C ALA A 162 -18.76 1.48 10.59
N HIS A 163 -19.08 1.55 9.31
CA HIS A 163 -19.83 0.54 8.58
C HIS A 163 -18.98 0.00 7.43
N ASN A 164 -18.90 -1.34 7.36
CA ASN A 164 -18.33 -2.01 6.20
C ASN A 164 -19.37 -2.02 5.08
N ILE A 165 -19.13 -1.27 4.03
CA ILE A 165 -19.98 -1.17 2.84
C ILE A 165 -19.34 -1.82 1.60
N THR A 166 -18.40 -2.75 1.85
CA THR A 166 -17.74 -3.54 0.80
C THR A 166 -18.75 -4.23 -0.11
N GLY A 167 -18.57 -4.14 -1.42
CA GLY A 167 -19.49 -4.67 -2.43
C GLY A 167 -20.47 -3.64 -2.99
N THR A 168 -20.51 -2.44 -2.42
CA THR A 168 -21.32 -1.33 -2.95
C THR A 168 -20.74 -0.86 -4.28
N ASP A 169 -21.61 -0.60 -5.27
CA ASP A 169 -21.16 -0.01 -6.54
C ASP A 169 -20.66 1.41 -6.32
N PHE A 170 -19.59 1.78 -7.05
CA PHE A 170 -18.91 3.07 -6.79
C PHE A 170 -19.86 4.26 -6.86
N LYS A 171 -20.81 4.25 -7.78
CA LYS A 171 -21.83 5.31 -7.94
C LYS A 171 -22.72 5.47 -6.71
N ASP A 172 -22.98 4.38 -5.98
CA ASP A 172 -23.81 4.40 -4.78
C ASP A 172 -23.03 4.95 -3.58
N LEU A 173 -21.67 4.90 -3.61
CA LEU A 173 -20.84 5.57 -2.61
C LEU A 173 -21.03 7.09 -2.61
N LEU A 174 -21.39 7.66 -3.75
CA LEU A 174 -21.58 9.10 -3.87
C LEU A 174 -22.76 9.62 -3.04
N SER A 175 -23.71 8.77 -2.67
CA SER A 175 -24.80 9.17 -1.77
C SER A 175 -24.26 9.58 -0.39
N TYR A 176 -23.27 8.82 0.15
CA TYR A 176 -22.63 9.19 1.41
C TYR A 176 -21.86 10.50 1.29
N VAL A 177 -21.14 10.70 0.19
CA VAL A 177 -20.41 11.95 -0.05
C VAL A 177 -21.38 13.13 -0.19
N ASN A 178 -22.54 12.95 -0.85
CA ASN A 178 -23.59 13.95 -0.95
C ASN A 178 -24.21 14.31 0.43
N ASP A 179 -24.29 13.33 1.31
CA ASP A 179 -24.76 13.50 2.69
C ASP A 179 -23.69 14.05 3.65
N GLY A 180 -22.49 14.34 3.13
CA GLY A 180 -21.39 14.97 3.89
C GLY A 180 -20.44 13.96 4.56
N TYR A 181 -20.48 12.68 4.20
CA TYR A 181 -19.62 11.65 4.77
C TYR A 181 -18.52 11.22 3.77
N PRO A 182 -17.24 11.46 4.05
CA PRO A 182 -16.15 10.94 3.26
C PRO A 182 -16.10 9.41 3.36
N VAL A 183 -15.70 8.75 2.28
CA VAL A 183 -15.69 7.29 2.18
C VAL A 183 -14.25 6.80 2.01
N MET A 184 -13.80 5.89 2.88
CA MET A 184 -12.55 5.17 2.66
C MET A 184 -12.78 4.11 1.57
N ILE A 185 -11.89 4.07 0.59
CA ILE A 185 -11.93 3.11 -0.53
C ILE A 185 -10.58 2.43 -0.71
N TRP A 186 -10.58 1.19 -1.18
CA TRP A 186 -9.37 0.49 -1.55
C TRP A 186 -9.12 0.60 -3.04
N GLU A 187 -7.94 1.05 -3.36
CA GLU A 187 -7.44 1.32 -4.70
C GLU A 187 -6.06 0.69 -4.88
N THR A 188 -5.40 0.98 -5.98
CA THR A 188 -3.99 0.64 -6.17
C THR A 188 -3.13 1.90 -6.17
N ILE A 189 -1.90 1.80 -5.67
CA ILE A 189 -0.94 2.92 -5.71
C ILE A 189 -0.83 3.44 -7.14
N GLY A 190 -1.09 4.74 -7.33
CA GLY A 190 -1.08 5.40 -8.63
C GLY A 190 -2.09 4.86 -9.63
N PHE A 191 -3.12 4.13 -9.18
CA PHE A 191 -4.13 3.50 -10.04
C PHE A 191 -3.56 2.52 -11.07
N LEU A 192 -2.37 1.98 -10.80
CA LEU A 192 -1.71 0.99 -11.63
C LEU A 192 -2.44 -0.36 -11.56
N GLU A 193 -2.23 -1.20 -12.56
CA GLU A 193 -2.74 -2.56 -12.56
C GLU A 193 -2.16 -3.36 -11.39
N ARG A 194 -3.02 -4.05 -10.63
CA ARG A 194 -2.54 -4.92 -9.55
C ARG A 194 -1.78 -6.10 -10.13
N TYR A 195 -0.74 -6.55 -9.44
CA TYR A 195 0.04 -7.72 -9.84
C TYR A 195 0.28 -8.66 -8.65
N PRO A 196 0.34 -9.99 -8.89
CA PRO A 196 0.57 -10.95 -7.83
C PRO A 196 1.96 -10.74 -7.21
N SER A 197 2.03 -10.76 -5.89
CA SER A 197 3.25 -10.67 -5.12
C SER A 197 3.53 -11.99 -4.39
N THR A 198 3.34 -12.03 -3.09
CA THR A 198 3.67 -13.16 -2.23
C THR A 198 2.46 -14.09 -2.06
N LYS A 199 2.74 -15.39 -1.90
CA LYS A 199 1.75 -16.40 -1.52
C LYS A 199 2.12 -17.04 -0.21
N TRP A 200 1.11 -17.38 0.58
CA TRP A 200 1.25 -18.23 1.77
C TRP A 200 -0.03 -19.03 2.03
N VAL A 201 0.00 -19.91 3.02
CA VAL A 201 -1.13 -20.78 3.35
C VAL A 201 -1.74 -20.32 4.68
N ILE A 202 -3.02 -19.96 4.66
CA ILE A 202 -3.80 -19.61 5.85
C ILE A 202 -4.97 -20.62 5.95
N ASP A 203 -5.14 -21.26 7.09
CA ASP A 203 -6.21 -22.24 7.34
C ASP A 203 -6.31 -23.31 6.24
N ASN A 204 -5.16 -23.86 5.82
CA ASN A 204 -5.03 -24.84 4.74
C ASN A 204 -5.51 -24.37 3.35
N ARG A 205 -5.59 -23.07 3.12
CA ARG A 205 -5.93 -22.46 1.82
C ARG A 205 -4.80 -21.57 1.35
N GLU A 206 -4.46 -21.66 0.05
CA GLU A 206 -3.51 -20.73 -0.56
C GLU A 206 -4.12 -19.32 -0.57
N PHE A 207 -3.36 -18.37 -0.08
CA PHE A 207 -3.68 -16.95 -0.09
C PHE A 207 -2.66 -16.22 -0.96
N GLN A 208 -3.15 -15.46 -1.95
CA GLN A 208 -2.33 -14.64 -2.83
C GLN A 208 -2.45 -13.17 -2.45
N TRP A 209 -1.34 -12.57 -2.02
CA TRP A 209 -1.26 -11.12 -1.90
C TRP A 209 -0.99 -10.48 -3.26
N TYR A 210 -1.61 -9.35 -3.50
CA TYR A 210 -1.34 -8.50 -4.65
C TYR A 210 -0.61 -7.25 -4.20
N ALA A 211 0.48 -6.91 -4.92
CA ALA A 211 1.23 -5.69 -4.65
C ALA A 211 0.44 -4.44 -5.08
N ASN A 212 0.96 -3.27 -4.71
CA ASN A 212 0.35 -1.97 -4.92
C ASN A 212 -1.05 -1.78 -4.31
N PHE A 213 -1.41 -2.60 -3.33
CA PHE A 213 -2.60 -2.45 -2.53
C PHE A 213 -2.56 -1.14 -1.74
N HIS A 214 -3.64 -0.35 -1.79
CA HIS A 214 -3.65 0.99 -1.22
C HIS A 214 -5.04 1.39 -0.73
N CYS A 215 -5.11 2.32 0.23
CA CYS A 215 -6.36 2.86 0.74
C CYS A 215 -6.32 4.39 0.65
N MET A 216 -7.40 4.98 0.14
CA MET A 216 -7.58 6.41 -0.06
C MET A 216 -8.92 6.88 0.51
N VAL A 217 -9.15 8.20 0.52
CA VAL A 217 -10.41 8.78 0.98
C VAL A 217 -11.11 9.52 -0.16
N LEU A 218 -12.30 9.05 -0.54
CA LEU A 218 -13.18 9.73 -1.49
C LEU A 218 -13.89 10.90 -0.77
N ILE A 219 -13.64 12.11 -1.26
CA ILE A 219 -14.16 13.35 -0.67
C ILE A 219 -15.05 14.15 -1.60
N GLY A 220 -15.19 13.73 -2.85
CA GLY A 220 -15.98 14.49 -3.82
C GLY A 220 -15.90 13.95 -5.23
N TYR A 221 -16.48 14.72 -6.15
CA TYR A 221 -16.46 14.41 -7.57
C TYR A 221 -16.75 15.64 -8.43
N THR A 222 -16.37 15.56 -9.69
CA THR A 222 -16.75 16.44 -10.78
C THR A 222 -17.58 15.67 -11.81
N ASP A 223 -17.84 16.24 -12.97
CA ASP A 223 -18.49 15.51 -14.07
C ASP A 223 -17.61 14.35 -14.60
N SER A 224 -16.28 14.51 -14.62
CA SER A 224 -15.32 13.55 -15.21
C SER A 224 -14.45 12.81 -14.22
N ASP A 225 -14.25 13.34 -13.00
CA ASP A 225 -13.27 12.86 -12.06
C ASP A 225 -13.88 12.60 -10.68
N TYR A 226 -13.28 11.70 -9.91
CA TYR A 226 -13.45 11.61 -8.47
C TYR A 226 -12.36 12.43 -7.76
N ILE A 227 -12.69 12.94 -6.59
CA ILE A 227 -11.80 13.77 -5.77
C ILE A 227 -11.37 12.94 -4.57
N LEU A 228 -10.08 12.70 -4.48
CA LEU A 228 -9.50 11.75 -3.52
C LEU A 228 -8.40 12.42 -2.69
N LEU A 229 -8.23 11.95 -1.46
CA LEU A 229 -7.05 12.20 -0.65
C LEU A 229 -6.22 10.93 -0.58
N ASP A 230 -4.94 11.05 -0.91
CA ASP A 230 -3.97 9.96 -0.86
C ASP A 230 -3.05 10.13 0.35
N PRO A 231 -3.10 9.25 1.36
CA PRO A 231 -2.21 9.35 2.51
C PRO A 231 -0.73 9.12 2.17
N LEU A 232 -0.41 8.57 1.00
CA LEU A 232 0.96 8.42 0.53
C LEU A 232 1.54 9.75 -0.02
N ASP A 233 0.68 10.71 -0.36
CA ASP A 233 1.12 12.02 -0.82
C ASP A 233 1.66 12.88 0.33
N GLU A 234 2.98 13.13 0.31
CA GLU A 234 3.65 13.98 1.31
C GLU A 234 3.28 15.47 1.19
N LYS A 235 2.78 15.90 0.04
CA LYS A 235 2.34 17.28 -0.18
C LYS A 235 0.93 17.54 0.35
N ASN A 236 0.21 16.49 0.72
CA ASN A 236 -1.17 16.54 1.18
C ASN A 236 -2.12 17.24 0.19
N GLU A 237 -1.90 16.99 -1.10
CA GLU A 237 -2.71 17.58 -2.16
C GLU A 237 -4.02 16.80 -2.37
N VAL A 238 -4.97 17.46 -3.00
CA VAL A 238 -6.23 16.85 -3.45
C VAL A 238 -6.03 16.32 -4.85
N HIS A 239 -6.43 15.07 -5.10
CA HIS A 239 -6.23 14.39 -6.36
C HIS A 239 -7.55 14.26 -7.15
N PHE A 240 -7.56 14.74 -8.38
CA PHE A 240 -8.66 14.56 -9.33
C PHE A 240 -8.34 13.40 -10.25
N VAL A 241 -9.09 12.31 -10.17
CA VAL A 241 -8.80 11.08 -10.88
C VAL A 241 -9.98 10.65 -11.74
N ASN A 242 -9.71 10.29 -12.98
CA ASN A 242 -10.75 9.87 -13.93
C ASN A 242 -11.63 8.76 -13.37
N LYS A 243 -12.96 8.91 -13.50
CA LYS A 243 -13.96 8.00 -12.93
C LYS A 243 -13.80 6.56 -13.38
N GLU A 244 -13.61 6.33 -14.68
CA GLU A 244 -13.49 4.97 -15.22
C GLU A 244 -12.26 4.24 -14.65
N LEU A 245 -11.17 4.99 -14.42
CA LEU A 245 -9.95 4.42 -13.87
C LEU A 245 -10.15 4.02 -12.39
N VAL A 246 -10.73 4.90 -11.59
CA VAL A 246 -11.02 4.63 -10.16
C VAL A 246 -12.01 3.46 -10.04
N GLU A 247 -13.15 3.52 -10.75
CA GLU A 247 -14.15 2.45 -10.71
C GLU A 247 -13.53 1.08 -11.08
N LYS A 248 -12.67 1.07 -12.10
CA LYS A 248 -11.97 -0.17 -12.52
C LYS A 248 -11.09 -0.74 -11.41
N ARG A 249 -10.29 0.09 -10.74
CA ARG A 249 -9.39 -0.39 -9.69
C ARG A 249 -10.14 -0.79 -8.42
N TYR A 250 -11.15 -0.04 -8.06
CA TYR A 250 -12.07 -0.38 -6.98
C TYR A 250 -12.72 -1.76 -7.17
N ASP A 251 -13.23 -2.03 -8.38
CA ASP A 251 -13.79 -3.35 -8.74
C ASP A 251 -12.76 -4.48 -8.59
N GLU A 252 -11.53 -4.26 -9.03
CA GLU A 252 -10.43 -5.23 -8.92
C GLU A 252 -10.04 -5.55 -7.48
N LEU A 253 -10.33 -4.65 -6.53
CA LEU A 253 -10.07 -4.80 -5.09
C LEU A 253 -11.32 -5.19 -4.30
N ALA A 254 -12.25 -5.91 -4.93
CA ALA A 254 -13.47 -6.43 -4.34
C ALA A 254 -14.43 -5.35 -3.80
N LYS A 255 -14.35 -4.13 -4.35
CA LYS A 255 -15.20 -2.98 -3.98
C LYS A 255 -15.13 -2.69 -2.48
N GLN A 256 -13.94 -2.73 -1.90
CA GLN A 256 -13.77 -2.49 -0.47
C GLN A 256 -14.01 -1.03 -0.12
N ALA A 257 -14.92 -0.78 0.81
CA ALA A 257 -15.22 0.57 1.27
C ALA A 257 -15.72 0.59 2.72
N ILE A 258 -15.47 1.73 3.38
CA ILE A 258 -15.93 2.04 4.75
C ILE A 258 -16.49 3.46 4.76
N VAL A 259 -17.59 3.63 5.49
CA VAL A 259 -18.14 4.94 5.83
C VAL A 259 -18.38 5.01 7.33
N ILE A 260 -18.26 6.22 7.90
CA ILE A 260 -18.52 6.48 9.33
C ILE A 260 -19.62 7.54 9.43
N TYR A 261 -20.77 7.16 10.01
CA TYR A 261 -21.89 8.07 10.25
C TYR A 261 -22.67 7.69 11.51
#